data_8f0859c931700d6376e3106dced5de33
#
_entry.id   8f0859c931700d6376e3106dced5de33
#
_cell.length_a   1.000
_cell.length_b   1.000
_cell.length_c   1.000
_cell.angle_alpha   90.00
_cell.angle_beta   90.00
_cell.angle_gamma   90.00
#
_symmetry.space_group_name_H-M   'P 1'
#
loop_
_entity.id
_entity.type
_entity.pdbx_description
1 polymer ?
#
loop_
_entity_poly.entity_id
_entity_poly.type
_entity_poly.pdbx_seq_one_letter_code
_entity_poly.pdbx_strand_id
1 'polypeptide(L)'
;SRLLLNESGEGKVRFVEAPPERAPGLRSTGMVTGALWSDADGDGWIDLLVTHEWGPVKLFRNEKGTLVDVTEKSGLDKHLGWWNSITGGDPDNDGDIDYAVGNVGLNTKYHADPGHPVILYYGDYGDEGVKRLVEAKYENDEIVPARGKSCSTKAMPHLGKKFGTFHQFASATLPQIYTSECLSESVKLEANTLESGIFINDGKGGFSFRPLPSTAQSSAIFGLEFVEVDGDGKLDLYAVQNFSNPQFETPPFRGGLSVLLRGDGKGGFTMISHSESGLVVPTDGRALACSDLNGDGRPDFLVGINNGELLAFTNRRTPSAGVLRLQGEGGNPSVAGARVTLVSKDGTRMQEVYQGGGYLSQSTPTICLHSGVTRVEVVWPGGSSSSHPVDPATRETVISVPE
;
A
#
# COMPACT_ATOMS: atom_id res chain seq x y z
N SER A 1 16.23 4.78 3.44
CA SER A 1 15.60 3.97 4.53
C SER A 1 16.68 3.33 5.39
N ARG A 2 16.34 2.90 6.61
CA ARG A 2 17.26 2.25 7.56
C ARG A 2 16.55 1.10 8.23
N LEU A 3 17.25 -0.01 8.43
CA LEU A 3 16.83 -1.10 9.28
C LEU A 3 17.39 -0.86 10.68
N LEU A 4 16.54 -0.82 11.68
CA LEU A 4 16.93 -0.65 13.07
C LEU A 4 16.64 -1.95 13.84
N LEU A 5 17.63 -2.45 14.53
CA LEU A 5 17.50 -3.61 15.43
C LEU A 5 17.13 -3.12 16.83
N ASN A 6 16.13 -3.73 17.42
CA ASN A 6 15.75 -3.47 18.80
C ASN A 6 16.65 -4.27 19.76
N GLU A 7 17.49 -3.56 20.47
CA GLU A 7 18.36 -4.11 21.52
C GLU A 7 17.92 -3.67 22.93
N SER A 8 16.65 -3.32 23.07
CA SER A 8 16.09 -2.88 24.36
C SER A 8 16.11 -4.01 25.39
N GLY A 9 16.41 -3.68 26.62
CA GLY A 9 16.43 -4.61 27.75
C GLY A 9 16.63 -3.90 29.08
N GLU A 10 16.35 -4.56 30.20
CA GLU A 10 16.53 -4.04 31.57
C GLU A 10 15.93 -2.65 31.80
N GLY A 11 14.76 -2.35 31.18
CA GLY A 11 14.07 -1.06 31.27
C GLY A 11 14.69 0.07 30.45
N LYS A 12 15.65 -0.22 29.57
CA LYS A 12 16.26 0.74 28.65
C LYS A 12 15.80 0.49 27.22
N VAL A 13 15.35 1.54 26.53
CA VAL A 13 15.04 1.51 25.09
C VAL A 13 16.34 1.74 24.31
N ARG A 14 16.67 0.82 23.41
CA ARG A 14 17.84 0.93 22.54
C ARG A 14 17.55 0.39 21.14
N PHE A 15 17.76 1.21 20.13
CA PHE A 15 17.76 0.81 18.72
C PHE A 15 19.14 1.05 18.12
N VAL A 16 19.62 0.11 17.32
CA VAL A 16 20.91 0.17 16.64
C VAL A 16 20.68 -0.05 15.15
N GLU A 17 21.34 0.75 14.31
CA GLU A 17 21.26 0.56 12.86
C GLU A 17 21.89 -0.78 12.49
N ALA A 18 21.15 -1.61 11.74
CA ALA A 18 21.66 -2.87 11.25
C ALA A 18 22.88 -2.66 10.32
N PRO A 19 23.87 -3.54 10.35
CA PRO A 19 24.97 -3.50 9.39
C PRO A 19 24.44 -3.50 7.94
N PRO A 20 25.07 -2.74 7.01
CA PRO A 20 24.59 -2.61 5.63
C PRO A 20 24.39 -3.95 4.90
N GLU A 21 25.17 -4.95 5.22
CA GLU A 21 25.10 -6.30 4.67
C GLU A 21 23.83 -7.08 5.09
N ARG A 22 23.15 -6.64 6.17
CA ARG A 22 21.88 -7.21 6.60
C ARG A 22 20.70 -6.80 5.72
N ALA A 23 20.81 -5.67 5.01
CA ALA A 23 19.77 -5.17 4.14
C ALA A 23 20.40 -4.38 2.96
N PRO A 24 21.14 -5.07 2.08
CA PRO A 24 21.77 -4.44 0.93
C PRO A 24 20.67 -3.83 0.01
N GLY A 25 20.89 -2.60 -0.43
CA GLY A 25 19.93 -1.88 -1.29
C GLY A 25 18.79 -1.15 -0.57
N LEU A 26 18.52 -1.42 0.71
CA LEU A 26 17.44 -0.75 1.45
C LEU A 26 17.74 0.72 1.74
N ARG A 27 19.00 1.10 1.97
CA ARG A 27 19.40 2.47 2.37
C ARG A 27 19.02 3.53 1.35
N SER A 28 19.05 3.21 0.07
CA SER A 28 18.76 4.14 -1.05
C SER A 28 17.72 3.55 -2.00
N THR A 29 16.69 2.93 -1.44
CA THR A 29 15.72 2.17 -2.21
C THR A 29 14.79 3.02 -3.08
N GLY A 30 14.60 4.31 -2.78
CA GLY A 30 13.73 5.23 -3.52
C GLY A 30 12.94 6.17 -2.61
N MET A 31 11.88 6.77 -3.13
CA MET A 31 10.94 7.62 -2.39
C MET A 31 9.90 6.75 -1.69
N VAL A 32 10.25 6.25 -0.51
CA VAL A 32 9.42 5.32 0.26
C VAL A 32 8.19 6.02 0.83
N THR A 33 7.03 5.41 0.67
CA THR A 33 5.72 5.86 1.15
C THR A 33 5.12 4.95 2.21
N GLY A 34 5.44 3.65 2.17
CA GLY A 34 4.97 2.66 3.12
C GLY A 34 5.88 1.45 3.20
N ALA A 35 5.69 0.65 4.23
CA ALA A 35 6.42 -0.60 4.44
C ALA A 35 5.52 -1.60 5.17
N LEU A 36 5.61 -2.87 4.78
CA LEU A 36 4.85 -3.97 5.36
C LEU A 36 5.80 -5.13 5.64
N TRP A 37 5.76 -5.65 6.88
CA TRP A 37 6.42 -6.88 7.25
C TRP A 37 5.44 -8.04 7.13
N SER A 38 5.69 -8.98 6.22
CA SER A 38 4.82 -10.11 5.88
C SER A 38 5.65 -11.28 5.37
N ASP A 39 5.24 -12.51 5.63
CA ASP A 39 5.88 -13.71 5.10
C ASP A 39 5.36 -13.98 3.68
N ALA A 40 5.98 -13.34 2.69
CA ALA A 40 5.47 -13.28 1.33
C ALA A 40 5.63 -14.59 0.53
N ASP A 41 6.61 -15.43 0.87
CA ASP A 41 6.86 -16.71 0.18
C ASP A 41 6.50 -17.96 1.02
N GLY A 42 5.98 -17.74 2.24
CA GLY A 42 5.51 -18.82 3.09
C GLY A 42 6.60 -19.67 3.74
N ASP A 43 7.83 -19.16 3.81
CA ASP A 43 8.96 -19.89 4.37
C ASP A 43 9.09 -19.79 5.90
N GLY A 44 8.23 -18.97 6.55
CA GLY A 44 8.20 -18.72 7.98
C GLY A 44 9.14 -17.60 8.45
N TRP A 45 9.84 -16.93 7.55
CA TRP A 45 10.63 -15.73 7.80
C TRP A 45 9.89 -14.49 7.29
N ILE A 46 9.81 -13.48 8.14
CA ILE A 46 9.10 -12.24 7.78
C ILE A 46 9.95 -11.45 6.78
N ASP A 47 9.41 -11.22 5.60
CA ASP A 47 9.95 -10.38 4.53
C ASP A 47 9.57 -8.92 4.69
N LEU A 48 10.13 -8.05 3.86
CA LEU A 48 9.82 -6.64 3.83
C LEU A 48 9.37 -6.20 2.44
N LEU A 49 8.10 -5.76 2.35
CA LEU A 49 7.61 -5.05 1.18
C LEU A 49 7.70 -3.54 1.41
N VAL A 50 8.13 -2.79 0.40
CA VAL A 50 8.31 -1.34 0.48
C VAL A 50 7.66 -0.68 -0.74
N THR A 51 6.71 0.21 -0.50
CA THR A 51 6.08 1.01 -1.55
C THR A 51 6.86 2.28 -1.84
N HIS A 52 6.86 2.68 -3.11
CA HIS A 52 7.57 3.86 -3.58
C HIS A 52 6.66 4.76 -4.41
N GLU A 53 6.80 6.05 -4.23
CA GLU A 53 6.38 7.02 -5.23
C GLU A 53 7.43 7.04 -6.34
N TRP A 54 7.00 7.01 -7.62
CA TRP A 54 7.88 6.96 -8.80
C TRP A 54 8.80 5.72 -8.84
N GLY A 55 8.23 4.57 -8.57
CA GLY A 55 8.99 3.32 -8.59
C GLY A 55 8.12 2.09 -8.34
N PRO A 56 8.74 0.91 -8.25
CA PRO A 56 8.02 -0.35 -7.98
C PRO A 56 7.66 -0.50 -6.51
N VAL A 57 6.74 -1.40 -6.20
CA VAL A 57 6.75 -2.08 -4.90
C VAL A 57 7.96 -2.99 -4.87
N LYS A 58 8.82 -2.84 -3.86
CA LYS A 58 9.98 -3.70 -3.68
C LYS A 58 9.74 -4.80 -2.66
N LEU A 59 10.24 -5.99 -2.96
CA LEU A 59 10.25 -7.13 -2.06
C LEU A 59 11.69 -7.46 -1.65
N PHE A 60 11.95 -7.37 -0.37
CA PHE A 60 13.18 -7.82 0.27
C PHE A 60 12.89 -9.11 1.02
N ARG A 61 13.29 -10.25 0.45
CA ARG A 61 13.13 -11.56 1.08
C ARG A 61 14.12 -11.73 2.23
N ASN A 62 13.62 -12.28 3.32
CA ASN A 62 14.41 -12.51 4.53
C ASN A 62 15.11 -13.86 4.49
N GLU A 63 16.34 -13.91 4.04
CA GLU A 63 17.17 -15.11 4.09
C GLU A 63 17.86 -15.24 5.46
N LYS A 64 17.12 -15.75 6.46
CA LYS A 64 17.59 -16.00 7.83
C LYS A 64 18.24 -14.79 8.51
N GLY A 65 17.60 -13.64 8.39
CA GLY A 65 18.02 -12.38 9.00
C GLY A 65 18.81 -11.46 8.07
N THR A 66 18.92 -11.80 6.78
CA THR A 66 19.45 -10.91 5.72
C THR A 66 18.36 -10.64 4.71
N LEU A 67 18.04 -9.37 4.47
CA LEU A 67 17.04 -8.93 3.50
C LEU A 67 17.68 -8.83 2.12
N VAL A 68 17.23 -9.66 1.18
CA VAL A 68 17.73 -9.72 -0.20
C VAL A 68 16.67 -9.16 -1.15
N ASP A 69 17.01 -8.14 -1.95
CA ASP A 69 16.11 -7.58 -2.96
C ASP A 69 15.82 -8.63 -4.06
N VAL A 70 14.57 -9.07 -4.13
CA VAL A 70 14.08 -10.03 -5.12
C VAL A 70 13.00 -9.43 -6.03
N THR A 71 12.88 -8.10 -6.07
CA THR A 71 11.84 -7.35 -6.80
C THR A 71 11.76 -7.74 -8.27
N GLU A 72 12.88 -7.82 -8.97
CA GLU A 72 12.92 -8.22 -10.38
C GLU A 72 12.49 -9.68 -10.56
N LYS A 73 12.96 -10.58 -9.70
CA LYS A 73 12.63 -12.01 -9.78
C LYS A 73 11.15 -12.27 -9.51
N SER A 74 10.54 -11.46 -8.67
CA SER A 74 9.12 -11.56 -8.33
C SER A 74 8.20 -10.89 -9.37
N GLY A 75 8.74 -10.13 -10.34
CA GLY A 75 7.98 -9.42 -11.37
C GLY A 75 7.33 -8.12 -10.92
N LEU A 76 7.57 -7.69 -9.68
CA LEU A 76 7.06 -6.42 -9.13
C LEU A 76 7.68 -5.19 -9.79
N ASP A 77 8.90 -5.32 -10.34
CA ASP A 77 9.63 -4.27 -11.07
C ASP A 77 8.94 -3.79 -12.35
N LYS A 78 8.01 -4.57 -12.89
CA LYS A 78 7.25 -4.24 -14.12
C LYS A 78 6.21 -3.14 -13.90
N HIS A 79 5.80 -2.91 -12.64
CA HIS A 79 4.77 -1.97 -12.27
C HIS A 79 5.36 -0.81 -11.46
N LEU A 80 5.63 0.28 -12.15
CA LEU A 80 6.15 1.51 -11.56
C LEU A 80 4.98 2.46 -11.32
N GLY A 81 4.74 2.85 -10.07
CA GLY A 81 3.57 3.65 -9.70
C GLY A 81 3.90 4.81 -8.75
N TRP A 82 2.86 5.49 -8.36
CA TRP A 82 2.86 6.40 -7.21
C TRP A 82 2.16 5.66 -6.06
N TRP A 83 2.81 4.58 -5.61
CA TRP A 83 2.26 3.71 -4.58
C TRP A 83 2.24 4.42 -3.23
N ASN A 84 1.05 4.60 -2.65
CA ASN A 84 0.88 5.34 -1.39
C ASN A 84 0.89 4.42 -0.17
N SER A 85 0.37 3.19 -0.32
CA SER A 85 0.17 2.26 0.78
C SER A 85 0.05 0.82 0.29
N ILE A 86 0.12 -0.12 1.24
CA ILE A 86 0.03 -1.57 0.99
C ILE A 86 -0.65 -2.26 2.17
N THR A 87 -1.44 -3.29 1.90
CA THR A 87 -2.00 -4.21 2.90
C THR A 87 -1.98 -5.64 2.37
N GLY A 88 -1.87 -6.63 3.24
CA GLY A 88 -1.84 -8.05 2.88
C GLY A 88 -3.16 -8.77 3.22
N GLY A 89 -3.49 -9.80 2.46
CA GLY A 89 -4.65 -10.68 2.69
C GLY A 89 -4.71 -11.78 1.65
N ASP A 90 -5.62 -12.73 1.83
CA ASP A 90 -5.89 -13.85 0.91
C ASP A 90 -7.31 -13.70 0.32
N PRO A 91 -7.53 -12.80 -0.66
CA PRO A 91 -8.86 -12.54 -1.21
C PRO A 91 -9.35 -13.61 -2.20
N ASP A 92 -8.49 -14.50 -2.68
CA ASP A 92 -8.88 -15.58 -3.57
C ASP A 92 -8.90 -16.98 -2.91
N ASN A 93 -8.51 -17.03 -1.63
CA ASN A 93 -8.53 -18.21 -0.77
C ASN A 93 -7.66 -19.37 -1.29
N ASP A 94 -6.51 -19.03 -1.91
CA ASP A 94 -5.55 -20.04 -2.38
C ASP A 94 -4.49 -20.39 -1.32
N GLY A 95 -4.43 -19.62 -0.21
CA GLY A 95 -3.56 -19.84 0.93
C GLY A 95 -2.27 -19.05 0.89
N ASP A 96 -2.08 -18.19 -0.09
CA ASP A 96 -0.96 -17.28 -0.21
C ASP A 96 -1.38 -15.83 0.10
N ILE A 97 -0.46 -14.99 0.54
CA ILE A 97 -0.78 -13.59 0.82
C ILE A 97 -0.64 -12.75 -0.44
N ASP A 98 -1.73 -12.12 -0.82
CA ASP A 98 -1.81 -11.10 -1.85
C ASP A 98 -1.66 -9.69 -1.25
N TYR A 99 -1.27 -8.72 -2.06
CA TYR A 99 -1.02 -7.36 -1.58
C TYR A 99 -1.83 -6.33 -2.35
N ALA A 100 -2.82 -5.72 -1.69
CA ALA A 100 -3.52 -4.56 -2.23
C ALA A 100 -2.67 -3.30 -2.06
N VAL A 101 -2.63 -2.46 -3.08
CA VAL A 101 -1.82 -1.23 -3.14
C VAL A 101 -2.62 -0.04 -3.60
N GLY A 102 -2.46 1.08 -2.90
CA GLY A 102 -3.06 2.37 -3.26
C GLY A 102 -2.17 3.16 -4.20
N ASN A 103 -2.76 3.78 -5.23
CA ASN A 103 -2.08 4.60 -6.22
C ASN A 103 -2.88 5.89 -6.48
N VAL A 104 -2.45 6.72 -7.44
CA VAL A 104 -3.11 7.99 -7.79
C VAL A 104 -4.47 7.83 -8.45
N GLY A 105 -4.74 6.68 -9.08
CA GLY A 105 -5.95 6.41 -9.85
C GLY A 105 -5.91 7.01 -11.26
N LEU A 106 -7.03 6.88 -11.97
CA LEU A 106 -7.12 7.25 -13.39
C LEU A 106 -7.81 8.59 -13.65
N ASN A 107 -8.44 9.21 -12.62
CA ASN A 107 -9.06 10.52 -12.76
C ASN A 107 -8.02 11.65 -12.57
N THR A 108 -7.07 11.69 -13.47
CA THR A 108 -5.93 12.61 -13.45
C THR A 108 -5.58 13.07 -14.85
N LYS A 109 -4.76 14.13 -14.96
CA LYS A 109 -4.19 14.60 -16.24
C LYS A 109 -3.07 13.72 -16.78
N TYR A 110 -2.61 12.77 -16.00
CA TYR A 110 -1.56 11.85 -16.39
C TYR A 110 -2.16 10.59 -17.00
N HIS A 111 -1.55 10.13 -18.08
CA HIS A 111 -1.85 8.85 -18.71
C HIS A 111 -0.53 8.12 -18.83
N ALA A 112 -0.50 6.86 -18.43
CA ALA A 112 0.71 6.05 -18.43
C ALA A 112 0.38 4.61 -18.82
N ASP A 113 1.30 4.00 -19.52
CA ASP A 113 1.34 2.58 -19.82
C ASP A 113 2.83 2.13 -19.88
N PRO A 114 3.13 0.83 -20.01
CA PRO A 114 4.51 0.36 -20.08
C PRO A 114 5.35 0.93 -21.24
N GLY A 115 4.72 1.35 -22.34
CA GLY A 115 5.39 1.99 -23.48
C GLY A 115 5.55 3.51 -23.30
N HIS A 116 4.65 4.14 -22.54
CA HIS A 116 4.57 5.59 -22.38
C HIS A 116 4.44 5.97 -20.89
N PRO A 117 5.48 5.75 -20.08
CA PRO A 117 5.44 6.12 -18.67
C PRO A 117 5.40 7.64 -18.48
N VAL A 118 4.84 8.10 -17.38
CA VAL A 118 5.09 9.45 -16.87
C VAL A 118 6.49 9.46 -16.28
N ILE A 119 7.24 10.55 -16.49
CA ILE A 119 8.66 10.63 -16.15
C ILE A 119 8.90 11.80 -15.21
N LEU A 120 9.73 11.57 -14.19
CA LEU A 120 10.25 12.61 -13.31
C LEU A 120 11.78 12.66 -13.46
N TYR A 121 12.27 13.82 -13.85
CA TYR A 121 13.70 14.11 -13.85
C TYR A 121 14.06 14.99 -12.65
N TYR A 122 15.19 14.69 -12.02
CA TYR A 122 15.76 15.52 -10.96
C TYR A 122 17.22 15.85 -11.28
N GLY A 123 17.49 17.08 -11.68
CA GLY A 123 18.80 17.52 -12.16
C GLY A 123 19.00 19.03 -12.16
N ASP A 124 20.18 19.46 -12.60
CA ASP A 124 20.50 20.86 -12.86
C ASP A 124 20.20 21.19 -14.33
N TYR A 125 19.44 22.25 -14.56
CA TYR A 125 19.02 22.69 -15.89
C TYR A 125 19.56 24.08 -16.24
N GLY A 126 20.75 24.41 -15.76
CA GLY A 126 21.43 25.69 -16.03
C GLY A 126 21.20 26.77 -14.94
N ASP A 127 20.87 26.34 -13.73
CA ASP A 127 20.66 27.18 -12.54
C ASP A 127 21.86 27.09 -11.56
N GLU A 128 23.08 26.95 -12.09
CA GLU A 128 24.34 27.01 -11.34
C GLU A 128 24.43 26.09 -10.13
N GLY A 129 24.08 24.80 -10.31
CA GLY A 129 24.15 23.77 -9.28
C GLY A 129 22.85 23.60 -8.46
N VAL A 130 21.79 24.30 -8.79
CA VAL A 130 20.48 24.11 -8.15
C VAL A 130 19.68 23.03 -8.88
N LYS A 131 19.50 21.89 -8.23
CA LYS A 131 18.69 20.82 -8.78
C LYS A 131 17.20 21.15 -8.75
N ARG A 132 16.50 20.80 -9.83
CA ARG A 132 15.06 21.03 -10.03
C ARG A 132 14.37 19.74 -10.44
N LEU A 133 13.06 19.67 -10.21
CA LEU A 133 12.18 18.61 -10.70
C LEU A 133 11.56 19.03 -12.04
N VAL A 134 11.63 18.14 -13.02
CA VAL A 134 10.96 18.28 -14.32
C VAL A 134 10.09 17.05 -14.54
N GLU A 135 8.78 17.25 -14.54
CA GLU A 135 7.82 16.22 -14.91
C GLU A 135 7.63 16.23 -16.42
N ALA A 136 7.61 15.03 -17.02
CA ALA A 136 7.40 14.83 -18.44
C ALA A 136 6.39 13.72 -18.68
N LYS A 137 5.75 13.75 -19.84
CA LYS A 137 4.79 12.76 -20.31
C LYS A 137 4.93 12.56 -21.81
N TYR A 138 4.33 11.51 -22.33
CA TYR A 138 4.21 11.30 -23.76
C TYR A 138 2.97 12.00 -24.32
N GLU A 139 3.11 12.65 -25.48
CA GLU A 139 2.04 13.11 -26.36
C GLU A 139 2.41 12.75 -27.80
N ASN A 140 1.60 11.92 -28.47
CA ASN A 140 1.86 11.42 -29.85
C ASN A 140 3.28 10.84 -30.00
N ASP A 141 3.71 9.97 -29.09
CA ASP A 141 5.03 9.32 -29.04
C ASP A 141 6.22 10.28 -28.79
N GLU A 142 5.97 11.55 -28.56
CA GLU A 142 7.00 12.52 -28.17
C GLU A 142 6.96 12.83 -26.70
N ILE A 143 8.14 12.97 -26.08
CA ILE A 143 8.25 13.36 -24.67
C ILE A 143 8.15 14.89 -24.57
N VAL A 144 7.13 15.34 -23.82
CA VAL A 144 6.86 16.76 -23.61
C VAL A 144 6.81 17.08 -22.09
N PRO A 145 7.03 18.35 -21.68
CA PRO A 145 6.91 18.71 -20.27
C PRO A 145 5.43 18.59 -19.82
N ALA A 146 5.21 17.96 -18.66
CA ALA A 146 3.89 17.92 -18.02
C ALA A 146 3.46 19.28 -17.45
N ARG A 147 4.42 20.19 -17.22
CA ARG A 147 4.21 21.54 -16.71
C ARG A 147 4.35 22.57 -17.83
N GLY A 148 3.39 23.50 -17.90
CA GLY A 148 3.39 24.58 -18.89
C GLY A 148 4.45 25.64 -18.61
N LYS A 149 4.59 26.60 -19.56
CA LYS A 149 5.59 27.70 -19.51
C LYS A 149 5.55 28.48 -18.19
N SER A 150 4.37 28.80 -17.66
CA SER A 150 4.24 29.60 -16.42
C SER A 150 4.91 28.95 -15.23
N CYS A 151 4.69 27.65 -15.03
CA CYS A 151 5.31 26.84 -14.01
C CYS A 151 6.83 26.78 -14.19
N SER A 152 7.24 26.35 -15.39
CA SER A 152 8.64 26.09 -15.71
C SER A 152 9.49 27.37 -15.58
N THR A 153 8.97 28.52 -16.01
CA THR A 153 9.69 29.79 -15.92
C THR A 153 9.71 30.39 -14.50
N LYS A 154 8.74 30.07 -13.65
CA LYS A 154 8.80 30.43 -12.23
C LYS A 154 9.93 29.66 -11.51
N ALA A 155 10.03 28.36 -11.80
CA ALA A 155 11.09 27.53 -11.21
C ALA A 155 12.46 27.80 -11.82
N MET A 156 12.51 28.13 -13.12
CA MET A 156 13.73 28.32 -13.92
C MET A 156 13.61 29.59 -14.80
N PRO A 157 13.90 30.78 -14.26
CA PRO A 157 13.65 32.07 -14.95
C PRO A 157 14.39 32.22 -16.30
N HIS A 158 15.51 31.54 -16.50
CA HIS A 158 16.28 31.56 -17.75
C HIS A 158 15.46 31.00 -18.94
N LEU A 159 14.52 30.08 -18.70
CA LEU A 159 13.63 29.55 -19.74
C LEU A 159 12.69 30.65 -20.31
N GLY A 160 12.37 31.65 -19.51
CA GLY A 160 11.58 32.81 -19.98
C GLY A 160 12.33 33.66 -21.00
N LYS A 161 13.68 33.71 -20.95
CA LYS A 161 14.52 34.37 -21.96
C LYS A 161 14.65 33.51 -23.23
N LYS A 162 14.68 32.18 -23.07
CA LYS A 162 14.80 31.23 -24.19
C LYS A 162 13.50 31.13 -24.99
N PHE A 163 12.35 31.13 -24.30
CA PHE A 163 11.02 31.01 -24.92
C PHE A 163 10.17 32.26 -24.63
N GLY A 164 10.15 33.20 -25.54
CA GLY A 164 9.44 34.48 -25.39
C GLY A 164 7.91 34.32 -25.31
N THR A 165 7.33 33.35 -26.03
CA THR A 165 5.89 33.12 -26.12
C THR A 165 5.48 31.74 -25.56
N PHE A 166 4.19 31.60 -25.19
CA PHE A 166 3.62 30.31 -24.81
C PHE A 166 3.66 29.30 -25.94
N HIS A 167 3.40 29.76 -27.18
CA HIS A 167 3.42 28.90 -28.36
C HIS A 167 4.81 28.32 -28.61
N GLN A 168 5.88 29.11 -28.51
CA GLN A 168 7.25 28.62 -28.65
C GLN A 168 7.59 27.53 -27.63
N PHE A 169 7.15 27.68 -26.38
CA PHE A 169 7.37 26.70 -25.34
C PHE A 169 6.55 25.43 -25.57
N ALA A 170 5.27 25.58 -25.92
CA ALA A 170 4.37 24.45 -26.15
C ALA A 170 4.70 23.61 -27.37
N SER A 171 5.36 24.21 -28.39
CA SER A 171 5.80 23.53 -29.61
C SER A 171 7.22 22.93 -29.48
N ALA A 172 7.89 23.11 -28.35
CA ALA A 172 9.24 22.60 -28.13
C ALA A 172 9.21 21.22 -27.44
N THR A 173 10.06 20.31 -27.91
CA THR A 173 10.27 19.00 -27.27
C THR A 173 11.03 19.18 -25.94
N LEU A 174 10.96 18.15 -25.08
CA LEU A 174 11.64 18.18 -23.79
C LEU A 174 13.15 18.47 -23.92
N PRO A 175 13.90 17.83 -24.86
CA PRO A 175 15.32 18.16 -25.07
C PRO A 175 15.56 19.57 -25.60
N GLN A 176 14.64 20.15 -26.36
CA GLN A 176 14.74 21.54 -26.81
C GLN A 176 14.57 22.53 -25.64
N ILE A 177 13.81 22.16 -24.61
CA ILE A 177 13.61 23.00 -23.42
C ILE A 177 14.79 22.86 -22.45
N TYR A 178 15.11 21.63 -22.05
CA TYR A 178 16.01 21.33 -20.93
C TYR A 178 17.37 20.78 -21.34
N THR A 179 17.66 20.66 -22.63
CA THR A 179 18.82 20.06 -23.27
C THR A 179 18.96 18.55 -23.03
N SER A 180 19.48 17.83 -24.04
CA SER A 180 19.71 16.38 -23.92
C SER A 180 20.78 16.06 -22.88
N GLU A 181 21.78 16.92 -22.73
CA GLU A 181 22.86 16.77 -21.77
C GLU A 181 22.33 16.83 -20.32
N CYS A 182 21.63 17.90 -19.93
CA CYS A 182 21.05 18.03 -18.61
C CYS A 182 20.06 16.90 -18.27
N LEU A 183 19.25 16.45 -19.25
CA LEU A 183 18.33 15.33 -19.05
C LEU A 183 19.07 14.01 -18.81
N SER A 184 20.16 13.76 -19.54
CA SER A 184 20.95 12.53 -19.39
C SER A 184 21.73 12.46 -18.08
N GLU A 185 22.12 13.61 -17.51
CA GLU A 185 22.79 13.72 -16.23
C GLU A 185 21.82 13.73 -15.03
N SER A 186 20.52 13.86 -15.29
CA SER A 186 19.49 13.88 -14.27
C SER A 186 19.15 12.46 -13.76
N VAL A 187 18.78 12.36 -12.50
CA VAL A 187 18.08 11.16 -12.01
C VAL A 187 16.75 11.09 -12.72
N LYS A 188 16.47 9.95 -13.39
CA LYS A 188 15.23 9.67 -14.09
C LYS A 188 14.44 8.63 -13.30
N LEU A 189 13.18 8.95 -12.98
CA LEU A 189 12.21 8.06 -12.37
C LEU A 189 10.99 7.95 -13.26
N GLU A 190 10.27 6.83 -13.20
CA GLU A 190 9.14 6.54 -14.09
C GLU A 190 7.95 6.01 -13.32
N ALA A 191 6.74 6.25 -13.85
CA ALA A 191 5.52 5.61 -13.43
C ALA A 191 4.75 5.17 -14.68
N ASN A 192 4.52 3.87 -14.82
CA ASN A 192 3.81 3.25 -15.94
C ASN A 192 2.47 2.65 -15.54
N THR A 193 2.17 2.62 -14.24
CA THR A 193 0.94 2.08 -13.64
C THR A 193 0.38 3.13 -12.70
N LEU A 194 -0.83 3.63 -12.98
CA LEU A 194 -1.51 4.65 -12.17
C LEU A 194 -2.69 4.07 -11.39
N GLU A 195 -3.15 2.89 -11.75
CA GLU A 195 -4.24 2.19 -11.10
C GLU A 195 -3.84 1.72 -9.71
N SER A 196 -4.76 1.86 -8.76
CA SER A 196 -4.76 1.07 -7.52
C SER A 196 -5.15 -0.37 -7.85
N GLY A 197 -4.51 -1.36 -7.22
CA GLY A 197 -4.69 -2.76 -7.60
C GLY A 197 -4.27 -3.74 -6.53
N ILE A 198 -4.19 -4.99 -6.93
CA ILE A 198 -3.72 -6.09 -6.10
C ILE A 198 -2.60 -6.81 -6.85
N PHE A 199 -1.49 -7.03 -6.17
CA PHE A 199 -0.47 -7.98 -6.59
C PHE A 199 -0.89 -9.36 -6.10
N ILE A 200 -1.34 -10.21 -7.03
CA ILE A 200 -1.72 -11.60 -6.77
C ILE A 200 -0.44 -12.44 -6.71
N ASN A 201 -0.25 -13.13 -5.62
CA ASN A 201 0.83 -14.06 -5.37
C ASN A 201 0.55 -15.39 -6.09
N ASP A 202 1.56 -16.03 -6.65
CA ASP A 202 1.43 -17.34 -7.32
C ASP A 202 1.91 -18.50 -6.43
N GLY A 203 2.21 -18.23 -5.15
CA GLY A 203 2.73 -19.18 -4.20
C GLY A 203 4.14 -19.71 -4.51
N LYS A 204 4.83 -19.10 -5.49
CA LYS A 204 6.18 -19.48 -5.93
C LYS A 204 7.15 -18.31 -5.93
N GLY A 205 6.70 -17.19 -5.35
CA GLY A 205 7.47 -15.94 -5.26
C GLY A 205 7.29 -15.01 -6.46
N GLY A 206 6.34 -15.27 -7.36
CA GLY A 206 5.95 -14.41 -8.47
C GLY A 206 4.65 -13.67 -8.19
N PHE A 207 4.53 -12.44 -8.70
CA PHE A 207 3.35 -11.61 -8.55
C PHE A 207 2.80 -11.15 -9.90
N SER A 208 1.47 -11.12 -10.02
CA SER A 208 0.76 -10.54 -11.14
C SER A 208 -0.15 -9.41 -10.69
N PHE A 209 -0.15 -8.29 -11.42
CA PHE A 209 -0.96 -7.12 -11.06
C PHE A 209 -2.38 -7.24 -11.61
N ARG A 210 -3.37 -7.02 -10.77
CA ARG A 210 -4.79 -6.95 -11.11
C ARG A 210 -5.35 -5.61 -10.66
N PRO A 211 -5.80 -4.71 -11.58
CA PRO A 211 -6.40 -3.45 -11.20
C PRO A 211 -7.70 -3.64 -10.41
N LEU A 212 -7.95 -2.78 -9.43
CA LEU A 212 -9.25 -2.65 -8.78
C LEU A 212 -10.32 -2.11 -9.74
N PRO A 213 -11.62 -2.29 -9.44
CA PRO A 213 -12.71 -1.73 -10.25
C PRO A 213 -12.57 -0.23 -10.49
N SER A 214 -13.15 0.26 -11.60
CA SER A 214 -13.04 1.66 -12.05
C SER A 214 -13.47 2.68 -11.00
N THR A 215 -14.39 2.33 -10.10
CA THR A 215 -14.82 3.18 -8.98
C THR A 215 -13.69 3.46 -7.99
N ALA A 216 -12.77 2.52 -7.80
CA ALA A 216 -11.58 2.72 -6.97
C ALA A 216 -10.55 3.65 -7.64
N GLN A 217 -10.63 3.82 -8.98
CA GLN A 217 -9.71 4.65 -9.76
C GLN A 217 -10.15 6.14 -9.84
N SER A 218 -11.24 6.51 -9.17
CA SER A 218 -11.81 7.86 -9.24
C SER A 218 -10.96 8.92 -8.54
N SER A 219 -10.08 8.54 -7.64
CA SER A 219 -9.15 9.42 -6.93
C SER A 219 -8.01 8.63 -6.29
N ALA A 220 -6.97 9.33 -5.82
CA ALA A 220 -5.85 8.73 -5.12
C ALA A 220 -6.31 7.99 -3.85
N ILE A 221 -5.79 6.76 -3.65
CA ILE A 221 -6.00 5.94 -2.46
C ILE A 221 -4.76 6.04 -1.58
N PHE A 222 -4.96 6.35 -0.28
CA PHE A 222 -3.91 6.37 0.72
C PHE A 222 -4.09 5.26 1.76
N GLY A 223 -5.20 5.22 2.48
CA GLY A 223 -5.50 4.12 3.40
C GLY A 223 -6.32 3.04 2.71
N LEU A 224 -5.92 1.79 2.85
CA LEU A 224 -6.67 0.61 2.39
C LEU A 224 -6.46 -0.55 3.35
N GLU A 225 -7.48 -1.42 3.47
CA GLU A 225 -7.47 -2.55 4.39
C GLU A 225 -8.33 -3.68 3.85
N PHE A 226 -7.78 -4.90 3.85
CA PHE A 226 -8.58 -6.12 3.67
C PHE A 226 -9.33 -6.42 4.96
N VAL A 227 -10.62 -6.66 4.84
CA VAL A 227 -11.51 -6.86 5.99
C VAL A 227 -12.73 -7.65 5.56
N GLU A 228 -13.26 -8.49 6.41
CA GLU A 228 -14.55 -9.17 6.21
C GLU A 228 -15.63 -8.35 6.92
N VAL A 229 -16.55 -7.71 6.18
CA VAL A 229 -17.51 -6.76 6.75
C VAL A 229 -18.96 -7.23 6.76
N ASP A 230 -19.34 -8.24 5.97
CA ASP A 230 -20.74 -8.62 5.80
C ASP A 230 -21.10 -10.03 6.28
N GLY A 231 -20.14 -10.79 6.79
CA GLY A 231 -20.34 -12.10 7.41
C GLY A 231 -20.37 -13.26 6.43
N ASP A 232 -19.99 -13.04 5.15
CA ASP A 232 -19.99 -14.07 4.13
C ASP A 232 -18.72 -14.95 4.14
N GLY A 233 -17.74 -14.59 4.97
CA GLY A 233 -16.47 -15.31 5.16
C GLY A 233 -15.39 -15.00 4.13
N LYS A 234 -15.65 -14.08 3.20
CA LYS A 234 -14.67 -13.65 2.19
C LYS A 234 -14.08 -12.31 2.58
N LEU A 235 -12.86 -12.03 2.09
CA LEU A 235 -12.24 -10.73 2.31
C LEU A 235 -12.82 -9.69 1.37
N ASP A 236 -13.31 -8.61 1.96
CA ASP A 236 -13.64 -7.35 1.30
C ASP A 236 -12.44 -6.40 1.35
N LEU A 237 -12.51 -5.29 0.62
CA LEU A 237 -11.50 -4.24 0.64
C LEU A 237 -12.16 -2.88 0.89
N TYR A 238 -11.76 -2.20 1.95
CA TYR A 238 -12.13 -0.81 2.18
C TYR A 238 -10.95 0.11 1.89
N ALA A 239 -11.20 1.22 1.15
CA ALA A 239 -10.18 2.19 0.82
C ALA A 239 -10.68 3.62 0.96
N VAL A 240 -9.85 4.49 1.55
CA VAL A 240 -10.11 5.92 1.69
C VAL A 240 -9.34 6.71 0.63
N GLN A 241 -9.97 7.74 0.11
CA GLN A 241 -9.57 8.40 -1.12
C GLN A 241 -9.38 9.90 -0.93
N ASN A 242 -8.93 10.55 -1.97
CA ASN A 242 -8.77 11.97 -2.21
C ASN A 242 -7.39 12.54 -1.81
N PHE A 243 -7.00 13.56 -2.58
CA PHE A 243 -5.81 14.35 -2.36
C PHE A 243 -6.11 15.81 -2.70
N SER A 244 -6.46 16.57 -1.68
CA SER A 244 -7.01 17.92 -1.86
C SER A 244 -5.97 18.97 -2.22
N ASN A 245 -4.73 18.79 -1.80
CA ASN A 245 -3.68 19.79 -1.97
C ASN A 245 -2.37 19.16 -2.44
N PRO A 246 -2.32 18.59 -3.67
CA PRO A 246 -1.10 17.97 -4.19
C PRO A 246 0.02 19.01 -4.34
N GLN A 247 -0.26 20.12 -4.99
CA GLN A 247 0.58 21.32 -5.10
C GLN A 247 -0.23 22.43 -5.83
N PHE A 248 0.21 23.68 -5.75
CA PHE A 248 -0.56 24.85 -6.18
C PHE A 248 -1.09 24.81 -7.63
N GLU A 249 -0.34 24.24 -8.56
CA GLU A 249 -0.68 24.21 -10.00
C GLU A 249 -1.24 22.85 -10.47
N THR A 250 -1.41 21.88 -9.56
CA THR A 250 -2.07 20.59 -9.85
C THR A 250 -3.49 20.63 -9.28
N PRO A 251 -4.52 20.36 -10.10
CA PRO A 251 -5.87 20.26 -9.61
C PRO A 251 -6.00 19.24 -8.47
N PRO A 252 -6.87 19.49 -7.50
CA PRO A 252 -7.14 18.50 -6.44
C PRO A 252 -7.71 17.21 -7.02
N PHE A 253 -7.29 16.07 -6.48
CA PHE A 253 -7.91 14.77 -6.75
C PHE A 253 -9.05 14.56 -5.74
N ARG A 254 -10.29 14.89 -6.09
CA ARG A 254 -11.46 14.85 -5.20
C ARG A 254 -12.64 14.07 -5.80
N GLY A 255 -12.34 13.06 -6.61
CA GLY A 255 -13.37 12.26 -7.29
C GLY A 255 -13.94 11.13 -6.44
N GLY A 256 -13.42 10.88 -5.23
CA GLY A 256 -13.79 9.75 -4.38
C GLY A 256 -14.68 10.15 -3.19
N LEU A 257 -15.43 9.16 -2.69
CA LEU A 257 -16.21 9.23 -1.44
C LEU A 257 -15.78 8.13 -0.45
N SER A 258 -14.59 7.58 -0.58
CA SER A 258 -14.14 6.26 -0.16
C SER A 258 -14.78 5.13 -0.97
N VAL A 259 -14.27 3.92 -0.88
CA VAL A 259 -14.84 2.78 -1.61
C VAL A 259 -14.76 1.52 -0.76
N LEU A 260 -15.92 0.86 -0.59
CA LEU A 260 -16.00 -0.49 -0.05
C LEU A 260 -16.27 -1.46 -1.19
N LEU A 261 -15.43 -2.44 -1.35
CA LEU A 261 -15.48 -3.46 -2.40
C LEU A 261 -15.75 -4.82 -1.78
N ARG A 262 -16.84 -5.47 -2.16
CA ARG A 262 -17.16 -6.84 -1.77
C ARG A 262 -16.30 -7.81 -2.57
N GLY A 263 -15.61 -8.71 -1.89
CA GLY A 263 -14.85 -9.78 -2.49
C GLY A 263 -15.72 -10.97 -2.89
N ASP A 264 -15.33 -11.65 -3.96
CA ASP A 264 -16.01 -12.86 -4.44
C ASP A 264 -15.34 -14.17 -3.93
N GLY A 265 -14.22 -14.04 -3.18
CA GLY A 265 -13.40 -15.16 -2.73
C GLY A 265 -12.58 -15.82 -3.85
N LYS A 266 -12.38 -15.11 -4.98
CA LYS A 266 -11.57 -15.52 -6.14
C LYS A 266 -10.70 -14.36 -6.64
N GLY A 267 -10.43 -13.39 -5.77
CA GLY A 267 -9.68 -12.17 -6.07
C GLY A 267 -10.43 -11.16 -6.94
N GLY A 268 -11.75 -11.34 -7.16
CA GLY A 268 -12.61 -10.37 -7.83
C GLY A 268 -13.35 -9.48 -6.83
N PHE A 269 -13.63 -8.24 -7.22
CA PHE A 269 -14.23 -7.25 -6.34
C PHE A 269 -15.36 -6.48 -7.03
N THR A 270 -16.43 -6.19 -6.25
CA THR A 270 -17.59 -5.41 -6.70
C THR A 270 -17.91 -4.33 -5.68
N MET A 271 -18.15 -3.09 -6.15
CA MET A 271 -18.46 -1.98 -5.24
C MET A 271 -19.77 -2.20 -4.49
N ILE A 272 -19.72 -2.02 -3.17
CA ILE A 272 -20.90 -1.84 -2.32
C ILE A 272 -21.29 -0.36 -2.36
N SER A 273 -22.56 -0.07 -2.65
CA SER A 273 -23.01 1.33 -2.75
C SER A 273 -22.87 2.08 -1.43
N HIS A 274 -22.64 3.40 -1.48
CA HIS A 274 -22.56 4.23 -0.28
C HIS A 274 -23.88 4.27 0.52
N SER A 275 -25.02 4.13 -0.17
CA SER A 275 -26.34 4.01 0.49
C SER A 275 -26.51 2.70 1.23
N GLU A 276 -25.81 1.66 0.82
CA GLU A 276 -25.80 0.35 1.46
C GLU A 276 -24.79 0.30 2.61
N SER A 277 -23.57 0.77 2.38
CA SER A 277 -22.49 0.69 3.37
C SER A 277 -22.57 1.79 4.44
N GLY A 278 -23.09 2.97 4.11
CA GLY A 278 -23.02 4.16 4.96
C GLY A 278 -21.62 4.79 5.05
N LEU A 279 -20.62 4.21 4.39
CA LEU A 279 -19.24 4.70 4.40
C LEU A 279 -19.07 5.82 3.38
N VAL A 280 -19.16 7.07 3.84
CA VAL A 280 -19.03 8.27 3.01
C VAL A 280 -17.94 9.17 3.57
N VAL A 281 -16.83 9.27 2.85
CA VAL A 281 -15.68 10.13 3.19
C VAL A 281 -15.38 11.04 2.00
N PRO A 282 -16.02 12.20 1.89
CA PRO A 282 -15.88 13.11 0.74
C PRO A 282 -14.62 13.98 0.83
N THR A 283 -13.94 13.94 1.96
CA THR A 283 -12.77 14.75 2.26
C THR A 283 -11.47 13.98 2.01
N ASP A 284 -10.34 14.57 2.34
CA ASP A 284 -8.99 14.04 2.12
C ASP A 284 -8.65 12.94 3.13
N GLY A 285 -9.19 11.73 2.91
CA GLY A 285 -8.95 10.54 3.74
C GLY A 285 -7.52 10.03 3.55
N ARG A 286 -6.75 9.96 4.63
CA ARG A 286 -5.34 9.55 4.60
C ARG A 286 -5.09 8.24 5.33
N ALA A 287 -5.36 8.23 6.62
CA ALA A 287 -5.15 7.08 7.46
C ALA A 287 -6.42 6.24 7.54
N LEU A 288 -6.27 4.93 7.56
CA LEU A 288 -7.34 3.98 7.80
C LEU A 288 -6.83 2.96 8.81
N ALA A 289 -7.61 2.71 9.85
CA ALA A 289 -7.37 1.62 10.78
C ALA A 289 -8.66 0.87 11.05
N CYS A 290 -8.55 -0.46 11.15
CA CYS A 290 -9.62 -1.37 11.50
C CYS A 290 -9.41 -1.88 12.93
N SER A 291 -10.48 -1.87 13.72
CA SER A 291 -10.51 -2.41 15.09
C SER A 291 -11.95 -2.65 15.51
N ASP A 292 -12.16 -3.51 16.50
CA ASP A 292 -13.42 -3.58 17.24
C ASP A 292 -13.43 -2.46 18.30
N LEU A 293 -14.07 -1.33 18.00
CA LEU A 293 -14.05 -0.12 18.83
C LEU A 293 -15.03 -0.19 20.01
N ASN A 294 -16.09 -0.96 19.86
CA ASN A 294 -17.21 -1.00 20.83
C ASN A 294 -17.30 -2.33 21.58
N GLY A 295 -16.43 -3.31 21.28
CA GLY A 295 -16.37 -4.62 21.93
C GLY A 295 -17.49 -5.56 21.47
N ASP A 296 -18.05 -5.36 20.28
CA ASP A 296 -19.12 -6.19 19.74
C ASP A 296 -18.61 -7.31 18.80
N GLY A 297 -17.30 -7.40 18.62
CA GLY A 297 -16.63 -8.42 17.83
C GLY A 297 -16.66 -8.19 16.32
N ARG A 298 -17.00 -6.98 15.88
CA ARG A 298 -17.10 -6.61 14.46
C ARG A 298 -15.97 -5.66 14.08
N PRO A 299 -15.55 -5.66 12.80
CA PRO A 299 -14.59 -4.68 12.34
C PRO A 299 -15.26 -3.30 12.21
N ASP A 300 -14.76 -2.33 12.95
CA ASP A 300 -15.09 -0.91 12.86
C ASP A 300 -13.94 -0.16 12.19
N PHE A 301 -14.19 1.03 11.67
CA PHE A 301 -13.19 1.82 10.98
C PHE A 301 -12.93 3.18 11.64
N LEU A 302 -11.65 3.54 11.75
CA LEU A 302 -11.17 4.88 12.03
C LEU A 302 -10.53 5.46 10.78
N VAL A 303 -11.01 6.63 10.36
CA VAL A 303 -10.49 7.33 9.18
C VAL A 303 -9.90 8.67 9.59
N GLY A 304 -8.59 8.81 9.42
CA GLY A 304 -7.88 10.07 9.61
C GLY A 304 -8.02 10.97 8.40
N ILE A 305 -8.53 12.18 8.62
CA ILE A 305 -8.71 13.18 7.59
C ILE A 305 -7.59 14.21 7.64
N ASN A 306 -6.93 14.44 6.50
CA ASN A 306 -5.90 15.46 6.41
C ASN A 306 -6.49 16.85 6.66
N ASN A 307 -6.01 17.53 7.69
CA ASN A 307 -6.52 18.82 8.16
C ASN A 307 -8.03 18.79 8.49
N GLY A 308 -8.50 17.69 9.07
CA GLY A 308 -9.89 17.48 9.47
C GLY A 308 -10.03 16.63 10.73
N GLU A 309 -11.26 16.40 11.14
CA GLU A 309 -11.58 15.57 12.29
C GLU A 309 -11.44 14.08 11.96
N LEU A 310 -11.12 13.27 12.97
CA LEU A 310 -11.13 11.82 12.89
C LEU A 310 -12.59 11.35 12.74
N LEU A 311 -12.84 10.48 11.75
CA LEU A 311 -14.13 9.83 11.58
C LEU A 311 -14.08 8.39 12.13
N ALA A 312 -15.15 7.99 12.80
CA ALA A 312 -15.33 6.62 13.27
C ALA A 312 -16.63 6.05 12.70
N PHE A 313 -16.55 4.84 12.16
CA PHE A 313 -17.69 4.10 11.61
C PHE A 313 -17.82 2.76 12.32
N THR A 314 -18.98 2.49 12.91
CA THR A 314 -19.26 1.21 13.57
C THR A 314 -20.07 0.29 12.68
N ASN A 315 -19.63 -0.95 12.54
CA ASN A 315 -20.33 -1.98 11.78
C ASN A 315 -21.55 -2.50 12.59
N ARG A 316 -22.74 -2.42 11.99
CA ARG A 316 -23.99 -2.84 12.62
C ARG A 316 -24.64 -4.06 11.95
N ARG A 317 -24.04 -4.56 10.87
CA ARG A 317 -24.70 -5.55 9.99
C ARG A 317 -24.39 -6.99 10.32
N THR A 318 -23.17 -7.28 10.66
CA THR A 318 -22.66 -8.66 10.67
C THR A 318 -22.88 -9.32 12.03
N PRO A 319 -23.47 -10.51 12.10
CA PRO A 319 -23.39 -11.32 13.30
C PRO A 319 -21.93 -11.68 13.60
N SER A 320 -21.43 -11.32 14.78
CA SER A 320 -20.09 -11.64 15.22
C SER A 320 -20.04 -12.99 15.93
N ALA A 321 -18.93 -13.73 15.76
CA ALA A 321 -18.56 -14.86 16.62
C ALA A 321 -17.48 -14.45 17.66
N GLY A 322 -17.19 -13.16 17.79
CA GLY A 322 -16.17 -12.62 18.69
C GLY A 322 -14.90 -12.22 17.98
N VAL A 323 -13.85 -12.06 18.76
CA VAL A 323 -12.51 -11.71 18.27
C VAL A 323 -11.48 -12.74 18.69
N LEU A 324 -10.47 -12.93 17.84
CA LEU A 324 -9.28 -13.71 18.12
C LEU A 324 -8.12 -12.76 18.37
N ARG A 325 -7.40 -13.00 19.45
CA ARG A 325 -6.13 -12.35 19.74
C ARG A 325 -5.04 -13.39 19.91
N LEU A 326 -3.98 -13.27 19.13
CA LEU A 326 -2.78 -14.06 19.33
C LEU A 326 -1.84 -13.34 20.30
N GLN A 327 -1.14 -14.10 21.12
CA GLN A 327 -0.20 -13.58 22.10
C GLN A 327 1.15 -14.30 21.97
N GLY A 328 2.16 -13.51 21.64
CA GLY A 328 3.55 -13.97 21.56
C GLY A 328 4.35 -13.62 22.81
N GLU A 329 5.58 -14.09 22.83
CA GLU A 329 6.55 -13.86 23.89
C GLU A 329 7.82 -13.16 23.34
N GLY A 330 8.60 -12.60 24.24
CA GLY A 330 9.92 -12.06 23.94
C GLY A 330 9.90 -10.91 22.93
N GLY A 331 10.62 -11.05 21.84
CA GLY A 331 10.84 -10.02 20.82
C GLY A 331 9.69 -9.82 19.83
N ASN A 332 8.68 -10.71 19.82
CA ASN A 332 7.52 -10.62 18.92
C ASN A 332 6.19 -10.83 19.67
N PRO A 333 5.81 -9.90 20.57
CA PRO A 333 4.61 -10.04 21.38
C PRO A 333 3.30 -9.98 20.55
N SER A 334 3.32 -9.38 19.39
CA SER A 334 2.18 -9.29 18.46
C SER A 334 2.10 -10.46 17.49
N VAL A 335 3.04 -11.40 17.55
CA VAL A 335 3.17 -12.58 16.67
C VAL A 335 3.11 -12.26 15.17
N ALA A 336 3.73 -11.13 14.78
CA ALA A 336 3.84 -10.79 13.36
C ALA A 336 4.46 -11.96 12.57
N GLY A 337 3.87 -12.28 11.42
CA GLY A 337 4.18 -13.45 10.60
C GLY A 337 3.39 -14.72 10.98
N ALA A 338 2.52 -14.67 12.00
CA ALA A 338 1.61 -15.78 12.25
C ALA A 338 0.53 -15.85 11.16
N ARG A 339 0.34 -17.03 10.59
CA ARG A 339 -0.75 -17.32 9.64
C ARG A 339 -1.90 -17.99 10.38
N VAL A 340 -3.08 -17.45 10.22
CA VAL A 340 -4.30 -17.90 10.90
C VAL A 340 -5.29 -18.38 9.87
N THR A 341 -5.65 -19.66 9.93
CA THR A 341 -6.72 -20.22 9.11
C THR A 341 -7.98 -20.33 9.95
N LEU A 342 -9.02 -19.61 9.58
CA LEU A 342 -10.35 -19.69 10.15
C LEU A 342 -11.13 -20.78 9.41
N VAL A 343 -11.55 -21.80 10.14
CA VAL A 343 -12.27 -22.94 9.58
C VAL A 343 -13.74 -22.84 9.91
N SER A 344 -14.59 -22.80 8.90
CA SER A 344 -16.05 -22.81 9.01
C SER A 344 -16.66 -23.96 8.19
N LYS A 345 -17.97 -24.17 8.30
CA LYS A 345 -18.71 -25.15 7.45
C LYS A 345 -18.75 -24.74 5.98
N ASP A 346 -18.56 -23.43 5.69
CA ASP A 346 -18.67 -22.85 4.35
C ASP A 346 -17.31 -22.75 3.64
N GLY A 347 -16.22 -23.11 4.33
CA GLY A 347 -14.86 -23.12 3.82
C GLY A 347 -13.82 -22.65 4.84
N THR A 348 -12.64 -22.36 4.33
CA THR A 348 -11.52 -21.80 5.11
C THR A 348 -11.18 -20.41 4.60
N ARG A 349 -10.67 -19.56 5.50
CA ARG A 349 -10.11 -18.26 5.17
C ARG A 349 -8.76 -18.13 5.90
N MET A 350 -7.72 -17.77 5.16
CA MET A 350 -6.43 -17.50 5.73
C MET A 350 -6.25 -15.99 5.94
N GLN A 351 -5.53 -15.62 6.99
CA GLN A 351 -5.13 -14.26 7.31
C GLN A 351 -3.78 -14.29 8.01
N GLU A 352 -2.92 -13.35 7.68
CA GLU A 352 -1.65 -13.17 8.38
C GLU A 352 -1.74 -12.03 9.40
N VAL A 353 -1.03 -12.18 10.51
CA VAL A 353 -0.74 -11.07 11.43
C VAL A 353 0.52 -10.36 10.96
N TYR A 354 0.38 -9.25 10.30
CA TYR A 354 1.51 -8.45 9.79
C TYR A 354 1.73 -7.17 10.61
N GLN A 355 2.86 -6.50 10.39
CA GLN A 355 3.21 -5.21 10.99
C GLN A 355 3.54 -4.20 9.90
N GLY A 356 3.03 -2.96 10.08
CA GLY A 356 3.14 -1.91 9.07
C GLY A 356 1.95 -1.92 8.12
N GLY A 357 2.16 -1.46 6.89
CA GLY A 357 1.09 -1.24 5.91
C GLY A 357 0.35 0.08 6.14
N GLY A 358 -0.71 0.31 5.36
CA GLY A 358 -1.49 1.54 5.43
C GLY A 358 -0.68 2.80 5.08
N TYR A 359 -1.30 3.95 5.29
CA TYR A 359 -0.64 5.26 5.19
C TYR A 359 -0.75 5.98 6.53
N LEU A 360 0.37 6.12 7.24
CA LEU A 360 0.45 6.74 8.57
C LEU A 360 -0.54 6.13 9.58
N SER A 361 -0.85 4.85 9.44
CA SER A 361 -1.80 4.13 10.28
C SER A 361 -1.45 2.65 10.33
N GLN A 362 -2.00 1.96 11.31
CA GLN A 362 -1.94 0.52 11.43
C GLN A 362 -3.21 0.02 12.12
N SER A 363 -3.79 -1.05 11.61
CA SER A 363 -4.91 -1.76 12.22
C SER A 363 -4.46 -2.56 13.44
N THR A 364 -5.39 -2.92 14.30
CA THR A 364 -5.07 -3.81 15.42
C THR A 364 -4.78 -5.22 14.91
N PRO A 365 -3.88 -5.99 15.57
CA PRO A 365 -3.61 -7.38 15.19
C PRO A 365 -4.74 -8.34 15.61
N THR A 366 -5.89 -7.81 16.03
CA THR A 366 -7.05 -8.57 16.43
C THR A 366 -7.85 -9.00 15.21
N ILE A 367 -8.19 -10.29 15.13
CA ILE A 367 -8.95 -10.86 14.01
C ILE A 367 -10.41 -10.98 14.41
N CYS A 368 -11.31 -10.32 13.68
CA CYS A 368 -12.75 -10.49 13.86
C CYS A 368 -13.20 -11.82 13.27
N LEU A 369 -13.90 -12.62 14.09
CA LEU A 369 -14.43 -13.91 13.71
C LEU A 369 -15.85 -13.75 13.15
N HIS A 370 -16.08 -14.20 11.91
CA HIS A 370 -17.44 -14.25 11.37
C HIS A 370 -18.24 -15.42 11.96
N SER A 371 -19.56 -15.32 11.88
CA SER A 371 -20.44 -16.39 12.36
C SER A 371 -20.22 -17.69 11.57
N GLY A 372 -20.07 -18.81 12.28
CA GLY A 372 -19.82 -20.12 11.65
C GLY A 372 -18.38 -20.60 11.72
N VAL A 373 -17.42 -19.79 12.17
CA VAL A 373 -16.08 -20.28 12.51
C VAL A 373 -16.18 -21.24 13.69
N THR A 374 -15.65 -22.45 13.50
CA THR A 374 -15.69 -23.54 14.50
C THR A 374 -14.31 -23.89 15.02
N ARG A 375 -13.27 -23.54 14.27
CA ARG A 375 -11.87 -23.85 14.60
C ARG A 375 -10.94 -22.79 14.02
N VAL A 376 -9.87 -22.54 14.73
CA VAL A 376 -8.73 -21.72 14.30
C VAL A 376 -7.50 -22.59 14.24
N GLU A 377 -6.78 -22.55 13.13
CA GLU A 377 -5.47 -23.16 12.96
C GLU A 377 -4.44 -22.05 12.83
N VAL A 378 -3.36 -22.15 13.57
CA VAL A 378 -2.31 -21.13 13.60
C VAL A 378 -0.98 -21.76 13.22
N VAL A 379 -0.34 -21.21 12.20
CA VAL A 379 1.08 -21.44 11.91
C VAL A 379 1.85 -20.26 12.51
N TRP A 380 2.67 -20.54 13.51
CA TRP A 380 3.40 -19.52 14.25
C TRP A 380 4.69 -19.13 13.52
N PRO A 381 5.21 -17.91 13.76
CA PRO A 381 6.55 -17.56 13.30
C PRO A 381 7.57 -18.61 13.75
N GLY A 382 8.37 -19.11 12.79
CA GLY A 382 9.29 -20.25 13.06
C GLY A 382 8.71 -21.63 12.73
N GLY A 383 7.45 -21.71 12.23
CA GLY A 383 6.90 -22.90 11.58
C GLY A 383 6.18 -23.91 12.49
N SER A 384 6.10 -23.68 13.81
CA SER A 384 5.24 -24.52 14.66
C SER A 384 3.77 -24.25 14.35
N SER A 385 2.89 -25.23 14.62
CA SER A 385 1.44 -25.09 14.38
C SER A 385 0.62 -25.54 15.55
N SER A 386 -0.57 -24.93 15.71
CA SER A 386 -1.55 -25.31 16.72
C SER A 386 -2.97 -25.20 16.17
N SER A 387 -3.91 -25.94 16.78
CA SER A 387 -5.32 -25.95 16.35
C SER A 387 -6.23 -25.84 17.57
N HIS A 388 -7.19 -24.92 17.51
CA HIS A 388 -8.04 -24.55 18.64
C HIS A 388 -9.51 -24.50 18.22
N PRO A 389 -10.43 -25.14 18.96
CA PRO A 389 -11.87 -24.97 18.73
C PRO A 389 -12.28 -23.54 19.12
N VAL A 390 -13.23 -22.98 18.40
CA VAL A 390 -13.88 -21.70 18.73
C VAL A 390 -15.20 -21.98 19.41
N ASP A 391 -15.37 -21.43 20.61
CA ASP A 391 -16.68 -21.43 21.28
C ASP A 391 -17.43 -20.15 20.85
N PRO A 392 -18.55 -20.26 20.10
CA PRO A 392 -19.30 -19.12 19.63
C PRO A 392 -19.94 -18.26 20.75
N ALA A 393 -19.93 -18.75 22.00
CA ALA A 393 -20.38 -17.99 23.15
C ALA A 393 -19.28 -17.10 23.75
N THR A 394 -18.03 -17.30 23.33
CA THR A 394 -16.88 -16.55 23.82
C THR A 394 -16.64 -15.30 22.97
N ARG A 395 -16.68 -14.12 23.60
CA ARG A 395 -16.47 -12.85 22.89
C ARG A 395 -15.03 -12.62 22.46
N GLU A 396 -14.07 -13.10 23.25
CA GLU A 396 -12.65 -12.97 22.98
C GLU A 396 -11.95 -14.32 23.18
N THR A 397 -11.33 -14.82 22.13
CA THR A 397 -10.47 -16.01 22.17
C THR A 397 -9.02 -15.57 22.16
N VAL A 398 -8.27 -15.92 23.20
CA VAL A 398 -6.82 -15.63 23.28
C VAL A 398 -6.05 -16.93 23.09
N ILE A 399 -5.12 -16.94 22.14
CA ILE A 399 -4.27 -18.09 21.86
C ILE A 399 -2.81 -17.65 21.99
N SER A 400 -2.07 -18.32 22.86
CA SER A 400 -0.64 -18.05 23.08
C SER A 400 0.23 -19.00 22.24
N VAL A 401 1.44 -18.54 21.92
CA VAL A 401 2.47 -19.40 21.28
C VAL A 401 2.66 -20.65 22.15
N PRO A 402 2.68 -21.85 21.55
CA PRO A 402 3.00 -23.08 22.28
C PRO A 402 4.41 -23.02 22.91
N GLU A 403 4.57 -23.56 24.12
CA GLU A 403 5.85 -23.67 24.84
C GLU A 403 6.89 -24.55 24.09
#